data_5c5087f8599ccf0512269357146192b1
#
_entry.id   5c5087f8599ccf0512269357146192b1
#
_cell.length_a   1.000
_cell.length_b   1.000
_cell.length_c   1.000
_cell.angle_alpha   90.00
_cell.angle_beta   90.00
_cell.angle_gamma   90.00
#
_symmetry.space_group_name_H-M   'P 1'
#
loop_
_entity.id
_entity.type
_entity.pdbx_description
1 polymer ?
#
loop_
_entity_poly.entity_id
_entity_poly.type
_entity_poly.pdbx_seq_one_letter_code
_entity_poly.pdbx_strand_id
1 'polypeptide(L)'
;MSETLTAAAALDAIDEWVLVQDSETQVVYANRAAGELLGLDRDQLRGRSELPTPCECLSESGETLPDRWPGVDALRTGRPQRPRVMGLPRPDGRVRWVRVSARPIGRSVLTSLLDVTALRRAEADAATLALRLGNGKEKEKGNGNGQKAGTGVLSPREHQVVELLASGSTGEQVAEQLGISPATVRVHVRNATGKLGANTRTQAVAIAVARGEVAAP
;
A
#
# COMPACT_ATOMS: atom_id res chain seq x y z
N MET A 1 -29.80 -36.03 -3.56
CA MET A 1 -30.16 -34.82 -4.35
C MET A 1 -28.90 -33.98 -4.43
N SER A 2 -28.28 -33.89 -5.62
CA SER A 2 -27.08 -33.07 -5.80
C SER A 2 -27.50 -31.60 -5.87
N GLU A 3 -27.20 -30.80 -4.85
CA GLU A 3 -27.36 -29.34 -4.95
C GLU A 3 -26.46 -28.82 -6.08
N THR A 4 -27.07 -28.30 -7.11
CA THR A 4 -26.33 -27.63 -8.20
C THR A 4 -25.73 -26.35 -7.64
N LEU A 5 -24.41 -26.38 -7.39
CA LEU A 5 -23.68 -25.20 -6.97
C LEU A 5 -23.79 -24.11 -8.05
N THR A 6 -24.47 -23.00 -7.74
CA THR A 6 -24.54 -21.86 -8.65
C THR A 6 -23.25 -21.06 -8.61
N ALA A 7 -22.91 -20.39 -9.70
CA ALA A 7 -21.73 -19.51 -9.75
C ALA A 7 -21.76 -18.43 -8.65
N ALA A 8 -22.95 -17.90 -8.36
CA ALA A 8 -23.12 -16.93 -7.28
C ALA A 8 -22.81 -17.55 -5.90
N ALA A 9 -23.32 -18.75 -5.61
CA ALA A 9 -23.03 -19.44 -4.35
C ALA A 9 -21.53 -19.77 -4.20
N ALA A 10 -20.85 -20.11 -5.29
CA ALA A 10 -19.40 -20.33 -5.28
C ALA A 10 -18.64 -19.04 -4.97
N LEU A 11 -19.04 -17.91 -5.56
CA LEU A 11 -18.42 -16.62 -5.29
C LEU A 11 -18.72 -16.10 -3.88
N ASP A 12 -19.86 -16.44 -3.30
CA ASP A 12 -20.22 -16.10 -1.92
C ASP A 12 -19.44 -16.90 -0.88
N ALA A 13 -18.89 -18.05 -1.25
CA ALA A 13 -18.12 -18.90 -0.35
C ALA A 13 -16.65 -18.47 -0.22
N ILE A 14 -16.18 -17.55 -1.04
CA ILE A 14 -14.79 -17.04 -0.97
C ILE A 14 -14.71 -15.77 -0.13
N ASP A 15 -13.60 -15.60 0.58
CA ASP A 15 -13.34 -14.45 1.44
C ASP A 15 -12.77 -13.24 0.66
N GLU A 16 -12.38 -13.45 -0.60
CA GLU A 16 -12.03 -12.33 -1.49
C GLU A 16 -13.30 -11.52 -1.82
N TRP A 17 -13.17 -10.22 -1.86
CA TRP A 17 -14.25 -9.34 -2.27
C TRP A 17 -14.39 -9.36 -3.78
N VAL A 18 -15.54 -9.74 -4.26
CA VAL A 18 -15.81 -9.83 -5.70
C VAL A 18 -16.95 -8.91 -6.07
N LEU A 19 -16.66 -8.07 -7.07
CA LEU A 19 -17.62 -7.17 -7.70
C LEU A 19 -17.64 -7.45 -9.20
N VAL A 20 -18.84 -7.41 -9.80
CA VAL A 20 -19.00 -7.39 -11.25
C VAL A 20 -19.71 -6.09 -11.63
N GLN A 21 -19.12 -5.35 -12.54
CA GLN A 21 -19.67 -4.12 -13.09
C GLN A 21 -19.93 -4.30 -14.58
N ASP A 22 -21.01 -3.69 -15.08
CA ASP A 22 -21.33 -3.67 -16.50
C ASP A 22 -20.56 -2.58 -17.27
N SER A 23 -20.88 -2.41 -18.55
CA SER A 23 -20.24 -1.40 -19.42
C SER A 23 -20.48 0.04 -18.99
N GLU A 24 -21.47 0.31 -18.15
CA GLU A 24 -21.78 1.62 -17.58
C GLU A 24 -21.20 1.80 -16.16
N THR A 25 -20.31 0.89 -15.76
CA THR A 25 -19.68 0.83 -14.43
C THR A 25 -20.65 0.52 -13.27
N GLN A 26 -21.90 0.16 -13.58
CA GLN A 26 -22.86 -0.19 -12.54
C GLN A 26 -22.58 -1.57 -11.95
N VAL A 27 -22.67 -1.69 -10.64
CA VAL A 27 -22.52 -2.98 -9.95
C VAL A 27 -23.71 -3.87 -10.27
N VAL A 28 -23.46 -4.95 -11.00
CA VAL A 28 -24.48 -5.96 -11.33
C VAL A 28 -24.41 -7.17 -10.38
N TYR A 29 -23.27 -7.38 -9.74
CA TYR A 29 -23.08 -8.42 -8.72
C TYR A 29 -22.03 -7.99 -7.68
N ALA A 30 -22.30 -8.32 -6.42
CA ALA A 30 -21.34 -8.25 -5.33
C ALA A 30 -21.51 -9.51 -4.47
N ASN A 31 -20.39 -10.14 -4.06
CA ASN A 31 -20.47 -11.25 -3.12
C ASN A 31 -20.64 -10.73 -1.67
N ARG A 32 -20.91 -11.67 -0.74
CA ARG A 32 -21.10 -11.35 0.68
C ARG A 32 -19.91 -10.56 1.26
N ALA A 33 -18.70 -11.00 0.98
CA ALA A 33 -17.49 -10.37 1.50
C ALA A 33 -17.32 -8.91 1.03
N ALA A 34 -17.71 -8.60 -0.22
CA ALA A 34 -17.70 -7.23 -0.73
C ALA A 34 -18.71 -6.33 0.00
N GLY A 35 -19.90 -6.85 0.30
CA GLY A 35 -20.90 -6.14 1.10
C GLY A 35 -20.40 -5.80 2.50
N GLU A 36 -19.83 -6.77 3.19
CA GLU A 36 -19.26 -6.60 4.53
C GLU A 36 -18.13 -5.55 4.56
N LEU A 37 -17.28 -5.52 3.53
CA LEU A 37 -16.23 -4.51 3.43
C LEU A 37 -16.78 -3.10 3.32
N LEU A 38 -17.75 -2.91 2.40
CA LEU A 38 -18.28 -1.61 2.06
C LEU A 38 -19.34 -1.12 3.07
N GLY A 39 -19.72 -1.99 4.03
CA GLY A 39 -20.77 -1.70 5.01
C GLY A 39 -22.15 -1.56 4.37
N LEU A 40 -22.36 -2.20 3.22
CA LEU A 40 -23.60 -2.16 2.45
C LEU A 40 -24.05 -3.59 2.16
N ASP A 41 -25.36 -3.80 2.15
CA ASP A 41 -25.89 -5.07 1.64
C ASP A 41 -25.82 -5.10 0.08
N ARG A 42 -26.04 -6.30 -0.48
CA ARG A 42 -25.93 -6.50 -1.93
C ARG A 42 -26.94 -5.69 -2.73
N ASP A 43 -28.14 -5.51 -2.19
CA ASP A 43 -29.19 -4.77 -2.87
C ASP A 43 -28.86 -3.28 -2.89
N GLN A 44 -28.23 -2.78 -1.84
CA GLN A 44 -27.70 -1.41 -1.77
C GLN A 44 -26.53 -1.17 -2.73
N LEU A 45 -25.71 -2.19 -3.01
CA LEU A 45 -24.60 -2.11 -3.97
C LEU A 45 -25.07 -2.17 -5.43
N ARG A 46 -26.15 -2.93 -5.69
CA ARG A 46 -26.64 -3.15 -7.05
C ARG A 46 -27.10 -1.84 -7.70
N GLY A 47 -26.67 -1.62 -8.94
CA GLY A 47 -26.99 -0.41 -9.70
C GLY A 47 -26.19 0.83 -9.33
N ARG A 48 -25.27 0.75 -8.35
CA ARG A 48 -24.35 1.85 -8.08
C ARG A 48 -23.21 1.89 -9.09
N SER A 49 -22.94 3.06 -9.62
CA SER A 49 -21.74 3.32 -10.44
C SER A 49 -20.57 3.82 -9.57
N GLU A 50 -20.89 4.46 -8.45
CA GLU A 50 -19.90 4.90 -7.48
C GLU A 50 -19.93 3.98 -6.26
N LEU A 51 -18.80 3.35 -5.99
CA LEU A 51 -18.63 2.59 -4.77
C LEU A 51 -18.30 3.58 -3.64
N PRO A 52 -18.84 3.38 -2.42
CA PRO A 52 -18.50 4.18 -1.26
C PRO A 52 -17.09 3.83 -0.77
N THR A 53 -16.11 3.99 -1.63
CA THR A 53 -14.72 3.89 -1.26
C THR A 53 -14.25 5.26 -0.83
N PRO A 54 -13.44 5.36 0.24
CA PRO A 54 -12.78 6.62 0.55
C PRO A 54 -12.05 7.10 -0.70
N CYS A 55 -12.33 8.32 -1.12
CA CYS A 55 -11.94 8.88 -2.41
C CYS A 55 -10.43 8.95 -2.66
N GLU A 56 -9.60 8.61 -1.68
CA GLU A 56 -8.14 8.71 -1.77
C GLU A 56 -7.48 7.36 -1.50
N CYS A 57 -7.40 6.54 -2.54
CA CYS A 57 -6.59 5.34 -2.48
C CYS A 57 -5.11 5.70 -2.43
N LEU A 58 -4.33 4.95 -1.67
CA LEU A 58 -2.89 5.16 -1.54
C LEU A 58 -2.12 4.14 -2.38
N SER A 59 -1.04 4.59 -2.99
CA SER A 59 -0.03 3.71 -3.58
C SER A 59 0.75 2.98 -2.48
N GLU A 60 1.56 2.02 -2.87
CA GLU A 60 2.47 1.35 -1.93
C GLU A 60 3.48 2.30 -1.29
N SER A 61 3.82 3.40 -1.93
CA SER A 61 4.68 4.46 -1.39
C SER A 61 3.94 5.44 -0.47
N GLY A 62 2.61 5.31 -0.33
CA GLY A 62 1.78 6.21 0.48
C GLY A 62 1.32 7.46 -0.24
N GLU A 63 1.53 7.55 -1.56
CA GLU A 63 1.06 8.66 -2.39
C GLU A 63 -0.42 8.43 -2.74
N THR A 64 -1.20 9.48 -2.83
CA THR A 64 -2.58 9.41 -3.30
C THR A 64 -2.59 8.95 -4.77
N LEU A 65 -3.30 7.87 -5.02
CA LEU A 65 -3.50 7.39 -6.38
C LEU A 65 -4.56 8.25 -7.09
N PRO A 66 -4.39 8.52 -8.40
CA PRO A 66 -5.46 9.12 -9.17
C PRO A 66 -6.69 8.21 -9.12
N ASP A 67 -7.86 8.82 -9.17
CA ASP A 67 -9.19 8.19 -9.05
C ASP A 67 -9.48 7.24 -10.24
N ARG A 68 -8.67 6.20 -10.37
CA ARG A 68 -8.79 5.17 -11.40
C ARG A 68 -8.73 3.78 -10.80
N TRP A 69 -9.90 3.21 -10.67
CA TRP A 69 -10.04 1.81 -10.30
C TRP A 69 -9.57 0.89 -11.42
N PRO A 70 -8.85 -0.20 -11.13
CA PRO A 70 -8.46 -1.22 -12.12
C PRO A 70 -9.64 -1.78 -12.92
N GLY A 71 -10.83 -1.87 -12.33
CA GLY A 71 -12.06 -2.26 -13.03
C GLY A 71 -12.44 -1.33 -14.16
N VAL A 72 -12.38 -0.01 -13.94
CA VAL A 72 -12.66 0.99 -14.97
C VAL A 72 -11.65 0.91 -16.12
N ASP A 73 -10.37 0.73 -15.80
CA ASP A 73 -9.34 0.57 -16.81
C ASP A 73 -9.51 -0.73 -17.61
N ALA A 74 -9.93 -1.82 -16.96
CA ALA A 74 -10.23 -3.08 -17.63
C ALA A 74 -11.42 -2.96 -18.59
N LEU A 75 -12.48 -2.26 -18.18
CA LEU A 75 -13.64 -1.96 -19.06
C LEU A 75 -13.22 -1.14 -20.28
N ARG A 76 -12.49 -0.06 -20.04
CA ARG A 76 -12.07 0.86 -21.09
C ARG A 76 -11.12 0.21 -22.11
N THR A 77 -10.20 -0.64 -21.65
CA THR A 77 -9.17 -1.24 -22.52
C THR A 77 -9.56 -2.60 -23.08
N GLY A 78 -10.60 -3.25 -22.51
CA GLY A 78 -10.96 -4.63 -22.84
C GLY A 78 -9.86 -5.64 -22.45
N ARG A 79 -8.91 -5.28 -21.58
CA ARG A 79 -7.76 -6.11 -21.20
C ARG A 79 -7.69 -6.32 -19.71
N PRO A 80 -7.27 -7.51 -19.24
CA PRO A 80 -7.00 -7.72 -17.83
C PRO A 80 -5.98 -6.72 -17.30
N GLN A 81 -6.25 -6.19 -16.10
CA GLN A 81 -5.29 -5.35 -15.39
C GLN A 81 -4.40 -6.21 -14.51
N ARG A 82 -3.11 -5.87 -14.47
CA ARG A 82 -2.17 -6.53 -13.56
C ARG A 82 -2.59 -6.26 -12.12
N PRO A 83 -2.46 -7.26 -11.22
CA PRO A 83 -2.73 -7.06 -9.80
C PRO A 83 -1.94 -5.87 -9.26
N ARG A 84 -2.63 -4.96 -8.56
CA ARG A 84 -2.04 -3.77 -7.93
C ARG A 84 -2.38 -3.76 -6.46
N VAL A 85 -1.41 -3.45 -5.62
CA VAL A 85 -1.65 -3.22 -4.20
C VAL A 85 -2.02 -1.75 -3.99
N MET A 86 -3.11 -1.53 -3.27
CA MET A 86 -3.65 -0.20 -2.97
C MET A 86 -3.98 -0.11 -1.49
N GLY A 87 -3.73 1.04 -0.89
CA GLY A 87 -4.15 1.35 0.47
C GLY A 87 -5.53 2.02 0.47
N LEU A 88 -6.46 1.49 1.24
CA LEU A 88 -7.77 2.07 1.48
C LEU A 88 -7.76 2.73 2.87
N PRO A 89 -7.75 4.08 2.97
CA PRO A 89 -7.86 4.77 4.25
C PRO A 89 -9.19 4.44 4.92
N ARG A 90 -9.17 4.27 6.23
CA ARG A 90 -10.37 4.02 7.04
C ARG A 90 -10.69 5.23 7.91
N PRO A 91 -11.95 5.37 8.34
CA PRO A 91 -12.34 6.45 9.25
C PRO A 91 -11.57 6.45 10.59
N ASP A 92 -11.04 5.29 11.00
CA ASP A 92 -10.22 5.13 12.21
C ASP A 92 -8.74 5.55 12.01
N GLY A 93 -8.41 6.15 10.86
CA GLY A 93 -7.05 6.57 10.50
C GLY A 93 -6.12 5.42 10.08
N ARG A 94 -6.58 4.17 10.11
CA ARG A 94 -5.81 3.02 9.65
C ARG A 94 -5.94 2.87 8.15
N VAL A 95 -4.95 2.23 7.53
CA VAL A 95 -4.99 1.86 6.12
C VAL A 95 -5.19 0.35 5.99
N ARG A 96 -6.21 -0.02 5.22
CA ARG A 96 -6.41 -1.40 4.79
C ARG A 96 -5.72 -1.58 3.44
N TRP A 97 -4.80 -2.51 3.36
CA TRP A 97 -4.08 -2.81 2.13
C TRP A 97 -4.78 -3.94 1.38
N VAL A 98 -5.12 -3.68 0.13
CA VAL A 98 -5.80 -4.63 -0.74
C VAL A 98 -5.03 -4.85 -2.03
N ARG A 99 -4.98 -6.09 -2.48
CA ARG A 99 -4.49 -6.43 -3.82
C ARG A 99 -5.69 -6.51 -4.75
N VAL A 100 -5.76 -5.59 -5.70
CA VAL A 100 -6.89 -5.45 -6.64
C VAL A 100 -6.52 -6.09 -7.96
N SER A 101 -7.39 -6.94 -8.48
CA SER A 101 -7.30 -7.53 -9.81
C SER A 101 -8.58 -7.24 -10.58
N ALA A 102 -8.48 -6.96 -11.88
CA ALA A 102 -9.65 -6.73 -12.72
C ALA A 102 -9.52 -7.48 -14.06
N ARG A 103 -10.57 -8.18 -14.43
CA ARG A 103 -10.64 -8.98 -15.67
C ARG A 103 -11.95 -8.74 -16.40
N PRO A 104 -11.91 -8.41 -17.71
CA PRO A 104 -13.11 -8.34 -18.52
C PRO A 104 -13.77 -9.72 -18.63
N ILE A 105 -15.10 -9.77 -18.54
CA ILE A 105 -15.95 -10.93 -18.78
C ILE A 105 -17.12 -10.51 -19.68
N GLY A 106 -17.00 -10.78 -20.99
CA GLY A 106 -17.97 -10.29 -21.98
C GLY A 106 -17.96 -8.75 -22.02
N ARG A 107 -19.14 -8.15 -21.76
CA ARG A 107 -19.31 -6.69 -21.68
C ARG A 107 -19.17 -6.11 -20.25
N SER A 108 -18.78 -6.94 -19.31
CA SER A 108 -18.64 -6.60 -17.90
C SER A 108 -17.21 -6.77 -17.46
N VAL A 109 -16.90 -6.33 -16.24
CA VAL A 109 -15.62 -6.57 -15.58
C VAL A 109 -15.85 -7.22 -14.23
N LEU A 110 -15.08 -8.26 -13.93
CA LEU A 110 -14.93 -8.81 -12.60
C LEU A 110 -13.73 -8.18 -11.94
N THR A 111 -13.96 -7.55 -10.79
CA THR A 111 -12.90 -6.99 -9.93
C THR A 111 -12.87 -7.80 -8.63
N SER A 112 -11.70 -8.32 -8.26
CA SER A 112 -11.49 -8.96 -6.97
C SER A 112 -10.49 -8.18 -6.14
N LEU A 113 -10.72 -8.14 -4.81
CA LEU A 113 -9.87 -7.46 -3.84
C LEU A 113 -9.54 -8.46 -2.72
N LEU A 114 -8.26 -8.72 -2.54
CA LEU A 114 -7.74 -9.55 -1.46
C LEU A 114 -7.13 -8.65 -0.38
N ASP A 115 -7.56 -8.82 0.88
CA ASP A 115 -6.93 -8.11 2.01
C ASP A 115 -5.52 -8.67 2.24
N VAL A 116 -4.52 -7.83 2.05
CA VAL A 116 -3.10 -8.13 2.26
C VAL A 116 -2.51 -7.36 3.44
N THR A 117 -3.36 -6.77 4.29
CA THR A 117 -2.92 -5.93 5.42
C THR A 117 -2.05 -6.70 6.40
N ALA A 118 -2.47 -7.92 6.77
CA ALA A 118 -1.70 -8.77 7.69
C ALA A 118 -0.37 -9.20 7.07
N LEU A 119 -0.38 -9.61 5.80
CA LEU A 119 0.83 -9.97 5.05
C LEU A 119 1.83 -8.81 5.01
N ARG A 120 1.37 -7.62 4.66
CA ARG A 120 2.24 -6.44 4.62
C ARG A 120 2.80 -6.04 5.98
N ARG A 121 2.02 -6.23 7.05
CA ARG A 121 2.53 -6.03 8.42
C ARG A 121 3.62 -7.03 8.75
N ALA A 122 3.38 -8.32 8.49
CA ALA A 122 4.37 -9.36 8.74
C ALA A 122 5.67 -9.14 7.96
N GLU A 123 5.59 -8.76 6.68
CA GLU A 123 6.76 -8.41 5.86
C GLU A 123 7.52 -7.22 6.44
N ALA A 124 6.82 -6.19 6.90
CA ALA A 124 7.42 -5.02 7.51
C ALA A 124 8.09 -5.33 8.85
N ASP A 125 7.48 -6.20 9.66
CA ASP A 125 8.04 -6.64 10.94
C ASP A 125 9.26 -7.53 10.72
N ALA A 126 9.21 -8.44 9.75
CA ALA A 126 10.35 -9.27 9.35
C ALA A 126 11.53 -8.43 8.84
N ALA A 127 11.27 -7.42 8.00
CA ALA A 127 12.31 -6.50 7.52
C ALA A 127 12.91 -5.69 8.68
N THR A 128 12.10 -5.25 9.64
CA THR A 128 12.57 -4.55 10.83
C THR A 128 13.44 -5.44 11.71
N LEU A 129 13.05 -6.72 11.89
CA LEU A 129 13.82 -7.69 12.64
C LEU A 129 15.16 -8.01 11.96
N ALA A 130 15.14 -8.22 10.64
CA ALA A 130 16.37 -8.46 9.86
C ALA A 130 17.37 -7.30 9.98
N LEU A 131 16.89 -6.05 9.94
CA LEU A 131 17.71 -4.86 10.18
C LEU A 131 18.33 -4.84 11.59
N ARG A 132 17.56 -5.22 12.62
CA ARG A 132 18.07 -5.30 14.00
C ARG A 132 19.15 -6.38 14.16
N LEU A 133 18.95 -7.55 13.54
CA LEU A 133 19.90 -8.67 13.57
C LEU A 133 21.16 -8.37 12.75
N GLY A 134 21.03 -7.68 11.61
CA GLY A 134 22.16 -7.23 10.77
C GLY A 134 23.08 -6.26 11.51
N ASN A 135 22.50 -5.28 12.20
CA ASN A 135 23.27 -4.31 13.00
C ASN A 135 23.93 -4.93 14.24
N GLY A 136 23.46 -6.08 14.71
CA GLY A 136 24.07 -6.82 15.84
C GLY A 136 25.38 -7.52 15.48
N LYS A 137 25.57 -7.91 14.22
CA LYS A 137 26.80 -8.61 13.77
C LYS A 137 27.95 -7.67 13.42
N GLU A 138 27.68 -6.40 13.15
CA GLU A 138 28.73 -5.40 12.87
C GLU A 138 29.39 -4.82 14.13
N LYS A 139 28.85 -5.07 15.34
CA LYS A 139 29.43 -4.57 16.59
C LYS A 139 30.64 -5.38 17.11
N GLU A 140 30.98 -6.54 16.52
CA GLU A 140 32.11 -7.37 16.98
C GLU A 140 33.38 -7.26 16.15
N LYS A 141 33.44 -6.48 15.08
CA LYS A 141 34.71 -6.25 14.35
C LYS A 141 34.83 -4.81 13.92
N GLY A 142 35.56 -4.01 14.68
CA GLY A 142 35.98 -2.70 14.23
C GLY A 142 36.21 -1.68 15.33
N ASN A 143 37.36 -1.80 15.96
CA ASN A 143 37.94 -0.73 16.78
C ASN A 143 38.28 0.48 15.88
N GLY A 144 37.88 1.67 16.27
CA GLY A 144 38.59 2.91 15.93
C GLY A 144 37.96 3.82 14.92
N ASN A 145 37.44 4.84 15.40
CA ASN A 145 37.61 6.27 15.16
C ASN A 145 36.28 7.02 15.07
N GLY A 146 36.10 7.93 16.01
CA GLY A 146 34.89 8.64 16.23
C GLY A 146 34.60 9.67 15.14
N GLN A 147 33.30 9.72 14.83
CA GLN A 147 32.66 10.98 14.43
C GLN A 147 31.29 11.03 15.08
N LYS A 148 31.06 12.07 15.89
CA LYS A 148 29.83 12.34 16.61
C LYS A 148 28.68 12.43 15.63
N ALA A 149 27.81 11.41 15.62
CA ALA A 149 26.50 11.51 14.99
C ALA A 149 25.57 12.27 15.94
N GLY A 150 24.95 13.30 15.41
CA GLY A 150 24.15 14.26 16.11
C GLY A 150 22.96 13.67 16.86
N THR A 151 22.50 14.41 17.83
CA THR A 151 21.32 14.22 18.69
C THR A 151 20.00 14.29 17.90
N GLY A 152 19.90 13.65 16.74
CA GLY A 152 18.72 13.65 15.89
C GLY A 152 17.73 12.53 16.26
N VAL A 153 16.46 12.77 16.01
CA VAL A 153 15.36 11.80 16.22
C VAL A 153 15.50 10.58 15.28
N LEU A 154 16.18 10.76 14.14
CA LEU A 154 16.37 9.73 13.12
C LEU A 154 17.58 8.86 13.43
N SER A 155 17.49 7.56 13.15
CA SER A 155 18.69 6.68 13.14
C SER A 155 19.60 7.05 11.95
N PRO A 156 20.89 6.68 11.98
CA PRO A 156 21.82 7.00 10.89
C PRO A 156 21.32 6.54 9.50
N ARG A 157 20.64 5.40 9.45
CA ARG A 157 20.11 4.86 8.19
C ARG A 157 18.84 5.57 7.73
N GLU A 158 17.98 5.92 8.65
CA GLU A 158 16.80 6.75 8.35
C GLU A 158 17.22 8.14 7.87
N HIS A 159 18.25 8.72 8.49
CA HIS A 159 18.83 10.00 8.08
C HIS A 159 19.31 9.93 6.63
N GLN A 160 20.16 8.93 6.26
CA GLN A 160 20.63 8.73 4.90
C GLN A 160 19.50 8.61 3.88
N VAL A 161 18.47 7.83 4.23
CA VAL A 161 17.30 7.66 3.36
C VAL A 161 16.55 8.99 3.18
N VAL A 162 16.28 9.71 4.27
CA VAL A 162 15.54 10.99 4.21
C VAL A 162 16.37 12.06 3.49
N GLU A 163 17.68 12.09 3.65
CA GLU A 163 18.59 12.99 2.94
C GLU A 163 18.58 12.79 1.43
N LEU A 164 18.65 11.54 0.97
CA LEU A 164 18.53 11.21 -0.46
C LEU A 164 17.15 11.54 -1.02
N LEU A 165 16.10 11.37 -0.21
CA LEU A 165 14.76 11.79 -0.60
C LEU A 165 14.61 13.31 -0.67
N ALA A 166 15.27 14.04 0.22
CA ALA A 166 15.30 15.49 0.20
C ALA A 166 16.00 16.03 -1.07
N SER A 167 17.05 15.34 -1.53
CA SER A 167 17.73 15.68 -2.80
C SER A 167 16.95 15.28 -4.06
N GLY A 168 15.71 14.77 -3.93
CA GLY A 168 14.83 14.44 -5.05
C GLY A 168 14.98 13.01 -5.58
N SER A 169 15.77 12.14 -4.94
CA SER A 169 15.92 10.75 -5.36
C SER A 169 14.61 9.96 -5.18
N THR A 170 14.29 9.09 -6.14
CA THR A 170 13.19 8.14 -6.03
C THR A 170 13.54 7.00 -5.05
N GLY A 171 12.54 6.26 -4.55
CA GLY A 171 12.78 5.14 -3.66
C GLY A 171 13.66 4.03 -4.30
N GLU A 172 13.60 3.86 -5.61
CA GLU A 172 14.43 2.90 -6.35
C GLU A 172 15.87 3.39 -6.44
N GLN A 173 16.07 4.67 -6.74
CA GLN A 173 17.41 5.29 -6.75
C GLN A 173 18.07 5.26 -5.37
N VAL A 174 17.30 5.53 -4.31
CA VAL A 174 17.78 5.39 -2.93
C VAL A 174 18.20 3.96 -2.63
N ALA A 175 17.42 2.97 -3.07
CA ALA A 175 17.73 1.55 -2.89
C ALA A 175 19.05 1.18 -3.56
N GLU A 176 19.25 1.62 -4.79
CA GLU A 176 20.46 1.40 -5.58
C GLU A 176 21.69 2.05 -4.91
N GLN A 177 21.58 3.35 -4.56
CA GLN A 177 22.68 4.10 -3.94
C GLN A 177 23.09 3.53 -2.58
N LEU A 178 22.15 3.01 -1.82
CA LEU A 178 22.38 2.47 -0.49
C LEU A 178 22.66 0.96 -0.47
N GLY A 179 22.60 0.28 -1.61
CA GLY A 179 22.82 -1.16 -1.75
C GLY A 179 21.79 -2.01 -0.99
N ILE A 180 20.54 -1.55 -0.91
CA ILE A 180 19.46 -2.22 -0.19
C ILE A 180 18.23 -2.43 -1.10
N SER A 181 17.31 -3.27 -0.67
CA SER A 181 16.07 -3.48 -1.45
C SER A 181 15.14 -2.25 -1.40
N PRO A 182 14.32 -2.00 -2.44
CA PRO A 182 13.27 -0.97 -2.38
C PRO A 182 12.28 -1.20 -1.23
N ALA A 183 12.05 -2.45 -0.83
CA ALA A 183 11.25 -2.79 0.34
C ALA A 183 11.87 -2.26 1.65
N THR A 184 13.20 -2.38 1.77
CA THR A 184 13.95 -1.87 2.93
C THR A 184 13.91 -0.33 2.99
N VAL A 185 14.01 0.35 1.85
CA VAL A 185 13.85 1.82 1.79
C VAL A 185 12.46 2.22 2.31
N ARG A 186 11.40 1.55 1.88
CA ARG A 186 10.04 1.81 2.38
C ARG A 186 9.92 1.69 3.89
N VAL A 187 10.60 0.69 4.49
CA VAL A 187 10.63 0.52 5.96
C VAL A 187 11.30 1.72 6.63
N HIS A 188 12.46 2.15 6.13
CA HIS A 188 13.16 3.32 6.68
C HIS A 188 12.34 4.60 6.55
N VAL A 189 11.70 4.83 5.40
CA VAL A 189 10.81 5.98 5.19
C VAL A 189 9.66 5.96 6.19
N ARG A 190 8.98 4.82 6.37
CA ARG A 190 7.87 4.69 7.32
C ARG A 190 8.33 4.97 8.76
N ASN A 191 9.46 4.41 9.17
CA ASN A 191 9.99 4.62 10.52
C ASN A 191 10.37 6.09 10.75
N ALA A 192 11.05 6.71 9.78
CA ALA A 192 11.37 8.14 9.81
C ALA A 192 10.10 9.00 9.89
N THR A 193 9.08 8.70 9.05
CA THR A 193 7.79 9.38 9.06
C THR A 193 7.14 9.32 10.45
N GLY A 194 7.11 8.13 11.08
CA GLY A 194 6.56 7.97 12.43
C GLY A 194 7.35 8.75 13.49
N LYS A 195 8.69 8.71 13.45
CA LYS A 195 9.56 9.42 14.41
C LYS A 195 9.46 10.94 14.29
N LEU A 196 9.28 11.44 13.08
CA LEU A 196 9.12 12.88 12.81
C LEU A 196 7.70 13.40 13.10
N GLY A 197 6.75 12.50 13.37
CA GLY A 197 5.33 12.85 13.55
C GLY A 197 4.67 13.31 12.25
N ALA A 198 5.17 12.85 11.11
CA ALA A 198 4.64 13.17 9.80
C ALA A 198 3.55 12.17 9.38
N ASN A 199 2.67 12.60 8.48
CA ASN A 199 1.62 11.74 7.90
C ASN A 199 1.99 11.24 6.49
N THR A 200 2.93 11.91 5.83
CA THR A 200 3.38 11.56 4.48
C THR A 200 4.89 11.63 4.37
N ARG A 201 5.46 10.93 3.36
CA ARG A 201 6.89 11.01 3.02
C ARG A 201 7.35 12.45 2.78
N THR A 202 6.60 13.23 2.00
CA THR A 202 6.91 14.62 1.68
C THR A 202 6.93 15.48 2.94
N GLN A 203 5.96 15.27 3.83
CA GLN A 203 5.91 15.95 5.12
C GLN A 203 7.09 15.55 6.02
N ALA A 204 7.49 14.26 6.02
CA ALA A 204 8.65 13.80 6.77
C ALA A 204 9.94 14.50 6.29
N VAL A 205 10.16 14.60 4.98
CA VAL A 205 11.28 15.34 4.40
C VAL A 205 11.24 16.81 4.81
N ALA A 206 10.08 17.49 4.66
CA ALA A 206 9.93 18.89 5.03
C ALA A 206 10.22 19.15 6.52
N ILE A 207 9.75 18.26 7.41
CA ILE A 207 10.01 18.37 8.86
C ILE A 207 11.49 18.13 9.16
N ALA A 208 12.13 17.16 8.52
CA ALA A 208 13.54 16.86 8.72
C ALA A 208 14.43 18.05 8.30
N VAL A 209 14.13 18.67 7.16
CA VAL A 209 14.79 19.89 6.69
C VAL A 209 14.54 21.07 7.66
N ALA A 210 13.29 21.30 8.07
CA ALA A 210 12.93 22.38 8.99
C ALA A 210 13.59 22.24 10.38
N ARG A 211 13.85 21.00 10.82
CA ARG A 211 14.58 20.72 12.07
C ARG A 211 16.10 20.71 11.91
N GLY A 212 16.61 20.89 10.69
CA GLY A 212 18.04 20.83 10.42
C GLY A 212 18.64 19.42 10.56
N GLU A 213 17.80 18.37 10.53
CA GLU A 213 18.25 16.98 10.58
C GLU A 213 18.84 16.53 9.24
N VAL A 214 18.39 17.12 8.13
CA VAL A 214 18.94 16.91 6.78
C VAL A 214 19.08 18.25 6.06
N ALA A 215 20.03 18.34 5.13
CA ALA A 215 20.24 19.55 4.33
C ALA A 215 19.05 19.79 3.38
N ALA A 216 18.71 21.06 3.14
CA ALA A 216 17.84 21.43 2.04
C ALA A 216 18.54 21.17 0.70
N PRO A 217 17.82 20.79 -0.38
CA PRO A 217 18.39 20.59 -1.70
C PRO A 217 18.99 21.87 -2.31
#